data_538dea7112296929e1eeb453e0a14a2b
#
_entry.id   538dea7112296929e1eeb453e0a14a2b
#
_cell.length_a   1.000
_cell.length_b   1.000
_cell.length_c   1.000
_cell.angle_alpha   90.00
_cell.angle_beta   90.00
_cell.angle_gamma   90.00
#
_symmetry.space_group_name_H-M   'P 1'
#
loop_
_entity.id
_entity.type
_entity.pdbx_description
1 polymer ?
#
loop_
_entity_poly.entity_id
_entity_poly.type
_entity_poly.pdbx_seq_one_letter_code
_entity_poly.pdbx_strand_id
1 'polypeptide(L)'
;YRSGNDGNHPIVLYDYQPSRNGDHAVNYLKDFKGYVHSDGYSGYNKLTGITRVGCWAHLRRKFVEAIPQKKNPDGSPTSAEIGRQYCDKLFAIEDSLKDLSNEERFCKRLELEKPVLEAFWCWLDSLNALKGSALGKAVTYAKNQKPYMENYLLDGRCSLSNNAAENA
;
A
#
# COMPACT_ATOMS: atom_id res chain seq x y z
N TYR A 1 -9.74 4.75 -13.33
CA TYR A 1 -8.34 4.41 -13.69
C TYR A 1 -7.54 5.68 -13.92
N ARG A 2 -6.28 5.66 -13.55
CA ARG A 2 -5.34 6.76 -13.81
C ARG A 2 -4.02 6.17 -14.29
N SER A 3 -3.43 6.76 -15.36
CA SER A 3 -2.09 6.38 -15.80
C SER A 3 -1.04 6.72 -14.74
N GLY A 4 0.07 5.98 -14.76
CA GLY A 4 1.19 6.20 -13.86
C GLY A 4 1.93 7.52 -14.14
N ASN A 5 2.97 7.76 -13.35
CA ASN A 5 3.80 8.95 -13.45
C ASN A 5 5.00 8.64 -14.38
N ASP A 6 4.77 8.74 -15.70
CA ASP A 6 5.75 8.45 -16.75
C ASP A 6 6.37 9.71 -17.37
N GLY A 7 6.17 10.87 -16.73
CA GLY A 7 6.62 12.18 -17.24
C GLY A 7 5.64 12.85 -18.21
N ASN A 8 4.58 12.15 -18.62
CA ASN A 8 3.51 12.68 -19.45
C ASN A 8 2.33 13.19 -18.61
N HIS A 9 1.37 13.87 -19.25
CA HIS A 9 0.14 14.25 -18.59
C HIS A 9 -0.65 12.99 -18.19
N PRO A 10 -1.13 12.90 -16.94
CA PRO A 10 -1.88 11.74 -16.50
C PRO A 10 -3.20 11.62 -17.26
N ILE A 11 -3.51 10.42 -17.73
CA ILE A 11 -4.80 10.08 -18.31
C ILE A 11 -5.68 9.55 -17.19
N VAL A 12 -6.86 10.12 -17.02
CA VAL A 12 -7.86 9.68 -16.04
C VAL A 12 -9.07 9.17 -16.80
N LEU A 13 -9.49 7.93 -16.51
CA LEU A 13 -10.64 7.29 -17.12
C LEU A 13 -11.63 6.86 -16.04
N TYR A 14 -12.88 7.25 -16.19
CA TYR A 14 -13.98 6.78 -15.37
C TYR A 14 -14.78 5.75 -16.17
N ASP A 15 -14.94 4.56 -15.60
CA ASP A 15 -15.73 3.47 -16.16
C ASP A 15 -16.83 3.09 -15.18
N TYR A 16 -18.09 3.37 -15.56
CA TYR A 16 -19.24 3.01 -14.75
C TYR A 16 -19.59 1.54 -14.94
N GLN A 17 -19.69 0.83 -13.83
CA GLN A 17 -20.13 -0.57 -13.82
C GLN A 17 -21.30 -0.75 -12.85
N PRO A 18 -22.33 -1.55 -13.22
CA PRO A 18 -23.53 -1.72 -12.40
C PRO A 18 -23.29 -2.55 -11.14
N SER A 19 -22.12 -3.16 -11.01
CA SER A 19 -21.77 -4.00 -9.87
C SER A 19 -20.27 -3.89 -9.53
N ARG A 20 -19.90 -4.37 -8.33
CA ARG A 20 -18.50 -4.48 -7.92
C ARG A 20 -17.87 -5.83 -8.29
N ASN A 21 -18.30 -6.48 -9.37
CA ASN A 21 -17.69 -7.73 -9.80
C ASN A 21 -16.26 -7.48 -10.31
N GLY A 22 -15.28 -8.25 -9.81
CA GLY A 22 -13.89 -8.16 -10.25
C GLY A 22 -13.68 -8.43 -11.74
N ASP A 23 -14.61 -9.10 -12.42
CA ASP A 23 -14.55 -9.38 -13.86
C ASP A 23 -14.54 -8.09 -14.70
N HIS A 24 -15.10 -6.99 -14.20
CA HIS A 24 -15.02 -5.69 -14.88
C HIS A 24 -13.56 -5.21 -15.00
N ALA A 25 -12.79 -5.31 -13.92
CA ALA A 25 -11.36 -4.97 -13.93
C ALA A 25 -10.56 -5.93 -14.83
N VAL A 26 -10.88 -7.23 -14.81
CA VAL A 26 -10.24 -8.23 -15.68
C VAL A 26 -10.48 -7.90 -17.15
N ASN A 27 -11.73 -7.63 -17.54
CA ASN A 27 -12.08 -7.30 -18.92
C ASN A 27 -11.41 -6.00 -19.39
N TYR A 28 -11.36 -4.99 -18.54
CA TYR A 28 -10.74 -3.70 -18.86
C TYR A 28 -9.22 -3.82 -19.03
N LEU A 29 -8.56 -4.61 -18.18
CA LEU A 29 -7.10 -4.73 -18.13
C LEU A 29 -6.55 -5.99 -18.82
N LYS A 30 -7.37 -6.74 -19.58
CA LYS A 30 -7.03 -8.05 -20.15
C LYS A 30 -5.74 -8.08 -20.96
N ASP A 31 -5.45 -7.00 -21.69
CA ASP A 31 -4.27 -6.88 -22.56
C ASP A 31 -3.16 -6.01 -21.94
N PHE A 32 -3.40 -5.49 -20.73
CA PHE A 32 -2.44 -4.66 -20.03
C PHE A 32 -1.32 -5.51 -19.44
N LYS A 33 -0.09 -5.01 -19.56
CA LYS A 33 1.10 -5.57 -18.91
C LYS A 33 1.83 -4.47 -18.16
N GLY A 34 2.31 -4.79 -16.98
CA GLY A 34 3.04 -3.84 -16.14
C GLY A 34 2.50 -3.77 -14.72
N TYR A 35 2.64 -2.63 -14.07
CA TYR A 35 2.27 -2.43 -12.68
C TYR A 35 0.86 -1.87 -12.53
N VAL A 36 0.05 -2.48 -11.67
CA VAL A 36 -1.31 -2.01 -11.34
C VAL A 36 -1.41 -1.74 -9.86
N HIS A 37 -1.50 -0.46 -9.49
CA HIS A 37 -1.77 -0.05 -8.13
C HIS A 37 -3.24 -0.25 -7.77
N SER A 38 -3.49 -0.89 -6.64
CA SER A 38 -4.85 -1.12 -6.17
C SER A 38 -4.92 -1.13 -4.65
N ASP A 39 -6.13 -0.91 -4.14
CA ASP A 39 -6.49 -1.20 -2.76
C ASP A 39 -6.55 -2.71 -2.48
N GLY A 40 -6.99 -3.07 -1.28
CA GLY A 40 -7.16 -4.48 -0.87
C GLY A 40 -8.43 -5.16 -1.37
N TYR A 41 -9.13 -4.60 -2.37
CA TYR A 41 -10.34 -5.23 -2.90
C TYR A 41 -10.01 -6.56 -3.60
N SER A 42 -10.71 -7.62 -3.18
CA SER A 42 -10.44 -9.00 -3.63
C SER A 42 -10.72 -9.23 -5.13
N GLY A 43 -11.53 -8.39 -5.76
CA GLY A 43 -11.79 -8.44 -7.21
C GLY A 43 -10.54 -8.32 -8.06
N TYR A 44 -9.53 -7.60 -7.58
CA TYR A 44 -8.24 -7.47 -8.27
C TYR A 44 -7.37 -8.73 -8.19
N ASN A 45 -7.69 -9.69 -7.34
CA ASN A 45 -6.97 -10.98 -7.29
C ASN A 45 -7.16 -11.82 -8.56
N LYS A 46 -8.18 -11.51 -9.36
CA LYS A 46 -8.45 -12.17 -10.66
C LYS A 46 -7.56 -11.67 -11.79
N LEU A 47 -6.86 -10.55 -11.61
CA LEU A 47 -5.97 -9.99 -12.65
C LEU A 47 -4.76 -10.89 -12.83
N THR A 48 -4.47 -11.21 -14.10
CA THR A 48 -3.32 -12.04 -14.50
C THR A 48 -2.43 -11.28 -15.48
N GLY A 49 -1.15 -11.66 -15.58
CA GLY A 49 -0.21 -11.02 -16.51
C GLY A 49 0.27 -9.63 -16.09
N ILE A 50 -0.07 -9.18 -14.88
CA ILE A 50 0.31 -7.90 -14.31
C ILE A 50 1.09 -8.08 -13.00
N THR A 51 1.84 -7.06 -12.61
CA THR A 51 2.41 -6.95 -11.26
C THR A 51 1.54 -6.02 -10.42
N ARG A 52 0.82 -6.59 -9.47
CA ARG A 52 -0.02 -5.78 -8.58
C ARG A 52 0.83 -5.08 -7.52
N VAL A 53 0.54 -3.80 -7.27
CA VAL A 53 1.20 -3.00 -6.23
C VAL A 53 0.17 -2.60 -5.19
N GLY A 54 0.43 -2.93 -3.93
CA GLY A 54 -0.46 -2.61 -2.80
C GLY A 54 -0.35 -1.15 -2.38
N CYS A 55 -1.36 -0.68 -1.63
CA CYS A 55 -1.44 0.70 -1.16
C CYS A 55 -1.13 0.81 0.33
N TRP A 56 0.00 1.43 0.69
CA TRP A 56 0.40 1.69 2.07
C TRP A 56 -0.51 2.70 2.79
N ALA A 57 -1.17 3.61 2.05
CA ALA A 57 -2.13 4.53 2.65
C ALA A 57 -3.36 3.79 3.23
N HIS A 58 -3.82 2.73 2.56
CA HIS A 58 -4.91 1.89 3.06
C HIS A 58 -4.49 1.12 4.32
N LEU A 59 -3.28 0.56 4.34
CA LEU A 59 -2.76 -0.11 5.53
C LEU A 59 -2.60 0.86 6.70
N ARG A 60 -2.04 2.05 6.43
CA ARG A 60 -1.92 3.12 7.42
C ARG A 60 -3.28 3.47 8.04
N ARG A 61 -4.31 3.63 7.21
CA ARG A 61 -5.69 3.89 7.66
C ARG A 61 -6.20 2.81 8.61
N LYS A 62 -5.91 1.52 8.33
CA LYS A 62 -6.28 0.42 9.22
C LYS A 62 -5.63 0.50 10.59
N PHE A 63 -4.38 0.89 10.67
CA PHE A 63 -3.72 1.12 11.95
C PHE A 63 -4.27 2.36 12.66
N VAL A 64 -4.56 3.47 11.96
CA VAL A 64 -5.18 4.66 12.54
C VAL A 64 -6.56 4.32 13.16
N GLU A 65 -7.40 3.58 12.43
CA GLU A 65 -8.70 3.10 12.90
C GLU A 65 -8.60 2.18 14.15
N ALA A 66 -7.44 1.56 14.34
CA ALA A 66 -7.19 0.65 15.44
C ALA A 66 -6.59 1.32 16.69
N ILE A 67 -6.24 2.61 16.63
CA ILE A 67 -5.71 3.33 17.79
C ILE A 67 -6.81 3.47 18.85
N PRO A 68 -6.58 2.94 20.07
CA PRO A 68 -7.59 3.04 21.12
C PRO A 68 -7.70 4.48 21.66
N GLN A 69 -8.87 4.85 22.14
CA GLN A 69 -9.08 6.16 22.76
C GLN A 69 -8.26 6.33 24.05
N LYS A 70 -8.08 5.24 24.82
CA LYS A 70 -7.24 5.24 26.01
C LYS A 70 -5.81 4.92 25.65
N LYS A 71 -4.90 5.79 26.04
CA LYS A 71 -3.45 5.54 25.95
C LYS A 71 -3.01 4.51 26.99
N ASN A 72 -1.84 3.92 26.76
CA ASN A 72 -1.19 3.09 27.77
C ASN A 72 -0.90 3.91 29.02
N PRO A 73 -1.08 3.35 30.24
CA PRO A 73 -0.87 4.09 31.50
C PRO A 73 0.57 4.64 31.67
N ASP A 74 1.54 3.96 31.08
CA ASP A 74 2.96 4.33 31.09
C ASP A 74 3.35 5.30 29.96
N GLY A 75 2.40 5.73 29.13
CA GLY A 75 2.64 6.60 27.99
C GLY A 75 3.32 5.94 26.79
N SER A 76 3.60 4.63 26.84
CA SER A 76 4.17 3.89 25.71
C SER A 76 3.22 3.84 24.53
N PRO A 77 3.72 3.80 23.27
CA PRO A 77 2.85 3.69 22.11
C PRO A 77 2.13 2.33 22.09
N THR A 78 0.87 2.34 21.70
CA THR A 78 0.11 1.14 21.44
C THR A 78 0.60 0.43 20.18
N SER A 79 0.31 -0.87 20.03
CA SER A 79 0.68 -1.59 18.80
C SER A 79 0.07 -0.96 17.54
N ALA A 80 -1.11 -0.34 17.62
CA ALA A 80 -1.71 0.37 16.49
C ALA A 80 -0.91 1.64 16.13
N GLU A 81 -0.44 2.39 17.13
CA GLU A 81 0.42 3.56 16.93
C GLU A 81 1.78 3.16 16.35
N ILE A 82 2.38 2.04 16.80
CA ILE A 82 3.62 1.52 16.23
C ILE A 82 3.42 1.14 14.75
N GLY A 83 2.34 0.44 14.40
CA GLY A 83 2.03 0.11 13.02
C GLY A 83 1.84 1.34 12.13
N ARG A 84 1.16 2.38 12.66
CA ARG A 84 1.04 3.67 11.98
C ARG A 84 2.40 4.34 11.79
N GLN A 85 3.28 4.33 12.81
CA GLN A 85 4.62 4.93 12.75
C GLN A 85 5.50 4.28 11.66
N TYR A 86 5.42 2.95 11.47
CA TYR A 86 6.10 2.29 10.36
C TYR A 86 5.62 2.81 9.00
N CYS A 87 4.31 2.94 8.83
CA CYS A 87 3.76 3.52 7.59
C CYS A 87 4.20 4.98 7.42
N ASP A 88 4.11 5.81 8.47
CA ASP A 88 4.53 7.21 8.46
C ASP A 88 6.02 7.34 8.07
N LYS A 89 6.87 6.44 8.56
CA LYS A 89 8.30 6.41 8.22
C LYS A 89 8.53 6.14 6.72
N LEU A 90 7.81 5.19 6.12
CA LEU A 90 7.89 4.92 4.68
C LEU A 90 7.46 6.15 3.87
N PHE A 91 6.34 6.79 4.22
CA PHE A 91 5.89 8.02 3.55
C PHE A 91 6.90 9.17 3.69
N ALA A 92 7.54 9.32 4.86
CA ALA A 92 8.56 10.35 5.08
C ALA A 92 9.82 10.09 4.22
N ILE A 93 10.25 8.84 4.07
CA ILE A 93 11.35 8.48 3.17
C ILE A 93 10.94 8.81 1.73
N GLU A 94 9.77 8.36 1.26
CA GLU A 94 9.28 8.65 -0.10
C GLU A 94 9.21 10.15 -0.41
N ASP A 95 8.77 10.97 0.55
CA ASP A 95 8.75 12.43 0.35
C ASP A 95 10.16 13.00 0.17
N SER A 96 11.16 12.44 0.85
CA SER A 96 12.57 12.83 0.66
C SER A 96 13.15 12.41 -0.69
N LEU A 97 12.54 11.43 -1.36
CA LEU A 97 12.99 10.89 -2.65
C LEU A 97 12.23 11.47 -3.86
N LYS A 98 11.27 12.36 -3.64
CA LYS A 98 10.32 12.84 -4.68
C LYS A 98 11.00 13.52 -5.88
N ASP A 99 12.12 14.21 -5.65
CA ASP A 99 12.84 14.98 -6.67
C ASP A 99 13.94 14.17 -7.37
N LEU A 100 14.13 12.90 -6.99
CA LEU A 100 15.09 12.01 -7.61
C LEU A 100 14.54 11.40 -8.91
N SER A 101 15.45 11.02 -9.81
CA SER A 101 15.10 10.20 -10.98
C SER A 101 14.50 8.85 -10.55
N ASN A 102 13.85 8.16 -11.48
CA ASN A 102 13.27 6.84 -11.19
C ASN A 102 14.32 5.82 -10.79
N GLU A 103 15.51 5.87 -11.44
CA GLU A 103 16.63 4.99 -11.18
C GLU A 103 17.24 5.25 -9.79
N GLU A 104 17.46 6.52 -9.45
CA GLU A 104 17.96 6.91 -8.13
C GLU A 104 16.97 6.55 -7.03
N ARG A 105 15.67 6.79 -7.26
CA ARG A 105 14.59 6.43 -6.34
C ARG A 105 14.56 4.92 -6.10
N PHE A 106 14.66 4.12 -7.16
CA PHE A 106 14.76 2.66 -7.04
C PHE A 106 15.91 2.24 -6.11
N CYS A 107 17.12 2.75 -6.37
CA CYS A 107 18.30 2.43 -5.54
C CYS A 107 18.11 2.88 -4.09
N LYS A 108 17.62 4.11 -3.87
CA LYS A 108 17.42 4.66 -2.52
C LYS A 108 16.34 3.95 -1.73
N ARG A 109 15.28 3.47 -2.36
CA ARG A 109 14.27 2.63 -1.71
C ARG A 109 14.88 1.33 -1.17
N LEU A 110 15.72 0.66 -1.94
CA LEU A 110 16.40 -0.56 -1.49
C LEU A 110 17.35 -0.29 -0.30
N GLU A 111 17.97 0.89 -0.27
CA GLU A 111 18.85 1.30 0.82
C GLU A 111 18.06 1.70 2.09
N LEU A 112 17.02 2.53 1.94
CA LEU A 112 16.38 3.21 3.07
C LEU A 112 15.08 2.56 3.53
N GLU A 113 14.26 2.05 2.60
CA GLU A 113 12.94 1.52 2.93
C GLU A 113 12.94 0.01 3.17
N LYS A 114 13.74 -0.74 2.43
CA LYS A 114 13.80 -2.20 2.61
C LYS A 114 14.09 -2.61 4.07
N PRO A 115 15.05 -2.01 4.79
CA PRO A 115 15.25 -2.32 6.20
C PRO A 115 14.04 -1.97 7.10
N VAL A 116 13.29 -0.91 6.75
CA VAL A 116 12.06 -0.54 7.47
C VAL A 116 10.96 -1.57 7.24
N LEU A 117 10.83 -2.07 6.00
CA LEU A 117 9.87 -3.12 5.65
C LEU A 117 10.18 -4.43 6.35
N GLU A 118 11.44 -4.85 6.36
CA GLU A 118 11.89 -6.05 7.08
C GLU A 118 11.57 -5.95 8.58
N ALA A 119 11.89 -4.81 9.20
CA ALA A 119 11.55 -4.57 10.59
C ALA A 119 10.03 -4.55 10.84
N PHE A 120 9.25 -3.94 9.93
CA PHE A 120 7.79 -3.91 10.01
C PHE A 120 7.20 -5.33 9.96
N TRP A 121 7.62 -6.16 9.01
CA TRP A 121 7.08 -7.52 8.89
C TRP A 121 7.49 -8.40 10.07
N CYS A 122 8.73 -8.29 10.53
CA CYS A 122 9.20 -9.00 11.73
C CYS A 122 8.37 -8.62 12.95
N TRP A 123 8.16 -7.32 13.17
CA TRP A 123 7.31 -6.81 14.24
C TRP A 123 5.86 -7.29 14.09
N LEU A 124 5.27 -7.17 12.90
CA LEU A 124 3.88 -7.58 12.64
C LEU A 124 3.66 -9.08 12.93
N ASP A 125 4.64 -9.92 12.58
CA ASP A 125 4.57 -11.35 12.81
C ASP A 125 4.71 -11.73 14.30
N SER A 126 5.34 -10.87 15.11
CA SER A 126 5.43 -11.03 16.56
C SER A 126 4.15 -10.64 17.31
N LEU A 127 3.19 -9.95 16.64
CA LEU A 127 1.99 -9.47 17.28
C LEU A 127 0.98 -10.60 17.56
N ASN A 128 0.52 -10.65 18.79
CA ASN A 128 -0.62 -11.49 19.18
C ASN A 128 -1.89 -10.62 19.27
N ALA A 129 -2.47 -10.29 18.12
CA ALA A 129 -3.68 -9.47 18.04
C ALA A 129 -4.94 -10.34 18.10
N LEU A 130 -5.88 -9.96 18.97
CA LEU A 130 -7.16 -10.68 19.10
C LEU A 130 -7.92 -10.63 17.77
N LYS A 131 -8.30 -11.80 17.25
CA LYS A 131 -9.08 -11.93 16.02
C LYS A 131 -10.40 -11.15 16.12
N GLY A 132 -10.68 -10.32 15.10
CA GLY A 132 -11.90 -9.50 15.06
C GLY A 132 -11.77 -8.13 15.74
N SER A 133 -10.75 -7.91 16.60
CA SER A 133 -10.46 -6.57 17.12
C SER A 133 -10.03 -5.61 15.98
N ALA A 134 -10.05 -4.30 16.23
CA ALA A 134 -9.58 -3.32 15.24
C ALA A 134 -8.12 -3.56 14.84
N LEU A 135 -7.23 -3.83 15.83
CA LEU A 135 -5.85 -4.20 15.57
C LEU A 135 -5.76 -5.53 14.80
N GLY A 136 -6.55 -6.55 15.19
CA GLY A 136 -6.59 -7.84 14.48
C GLY A 136 -7.02 -7.71 13.02
N LYS A 137 -7.94 -6.80 12.71
CA LYS A 137 -8.34 -6.47 11.32
C LYS A 137 -7.20 -5.80 10.56
N ALA A 138 -6.45 -4.87 11.18
CA ALA A 138 -5.28 -4.23 10.57
C ALA A 138 -4.18 -5.27 10.26
N VAL A 139 -3.87 -6.15 11.21
CA VAL A 139 -2.88 -7.24 11.05
C VAL A 139 -3.32 -8.20 9.93
N THR A 140 -4.59 -8.60 9.92
CA THR A 140 -5.14 -9.48 8.88
C THR A 140 -5.04 -8.83 7.50
N TYR A 141 -5.40 -7.54 7.39
CA TYR A 141 -5.26 -6.79 6.14
C TYR A 141 -3.80 -6.75 5.68
N ALA A 142 -2.86 -6.41 6.56
CA ALA A 142 -1.44 -6.39 6.25
C ALA A 142 -0.95 -7.75 5.71
N LYS A 143 -1.26 -8.84 6.41
CA LYS A 143 -0.86 -10.21 6.01
C LYS A 143 -1.46 -10.61 4.66
N ASN A 144 -2.72 -10.29 4.40
CA ASN A 144 -3.38 -10.59 3.13
C ASN A 144 -2.81 -9.76 1.96
N GLN A 145 -2.32 -8.55 2.23
CA GLN A 145 -1.75 -7.68 1.21
C GLN A 145 -0.22 -7.80 1.08
N LYS A 146 0.46 -8.51 1.99
CA LYS A 146 1.92 -8.69 1.99
C LYS A 146 2.51 -9.02 0.61
N PRO A 147 1.92 -9.92 -0.21
CA PRO A 147 2.47 -10.26 -1.53
C PRO A 147 2.54 -9.08 -2.52
N TYR A 148 1.83 -7.99 -2.24
CA TYR A 148 1.70 -6.84 -3.13
C TYR A 148 2.36 -5.58 -2.57
N MET A 149 2.55 -5.50 -1.25
CA MET A 149 2.96 -4.28 -0.54
C MET A 149 4.40 -3.85 -0.84
N GLU A 150 5.28 -4.80 -1.20
CA GLU A 150 6.67 -4.52 -1.53
C GLU A 150 6.92 -4.34 -3.03
N ASN A 151 5.92 -4.60 -3.88
CA ASN A 151 6.11 -4.55 -5.33
C ASN A 151 6.40 -3.15 -5.88
N TYR A 152 6.15 -2.07 -5.11
CA TYR A 152 6.58 -0.74 -5.50
C TYR A 152 8.12 -0.58 -5.51
N LEU A 153 8.84 -1.44 -4.79
CA LEU A 153 10.30 -1.49 -4.81
C LEU A 153 10.88 -2.01 -6.14
N LEU A 154 10.06 -2.65 -6.98
CA LEU A 154 10.53 -3.24 -8.24
C LEU A 154 10.78 -2.19 -9.33
N ASP A 155 10.23 -0.99 -9.19
CA ASP A 155 10.35 0.08 -10.18
C ASP A 155 10.20 1.45 -9.51
N GLY A 156 11.14 2.36 -9.73
CA GLY A 156 11.12 3.71 -9.16
C GLY A 156 9.94 4.57 -9.62
N ARG A 157 9.24 4.20 -10.70
CA ARG A 157 8.00 4.83 -11.16
C ARG A 157 6.77 4.47 -10.33
N CYS A 158 6.80 3.33 -9.66
CA CYS A 158 5.71 2.90 -8.79
C CYS A 158 5.57 3.85 -7.59
N SER A 159 4.34 4.16 -7.20
CA SER A 159 4.06 4.97 -6.01
C SER A 159 3.85 4.08 -4.78
N LEU A 160 4.06 4.63 -3.58
CA LEU A 160 3.77 3.96 -2.32
C LEU A 160 2.25 3.80 -2.08
N SER A 161 1.42 4.61 -2.75
CA SER A 161 -0.04 4.59 -2.61
C SER A 161 -0.75 4.85 -3.93
N ASN A 162 -2.03 4.46 -4.01
CA ASN A 162 -2.92 4.77 -5.12
C ASN A 162 -3.74 6.07 -4.91
N ASN A 163 -3.39 6.90 -3.92
CA ASN A 163 -4.12 8.13 -3.60
C ASN A 163 -4.30 9.06 -4.81
N ALA A 164 -3.31 9.10 -5.71
CA ALA A 164 -3.40 9.91 -6.92
C ALA A 164 -4.54 9.49 -7.86
N ALA A 165 -4.94 8.21 -7.84
CA ALA A 165 -6.08 7.71 -8.61
C ALA A 165 -7.40 7.90 -7.86
N GLU A 166 -7.38 7.92 -6.53
CA GLU A 166 -8.59 8.12 -5.70
C GLU A 166 -9.00 9.60 -5.64
N ASN A 167 -8.04 10.52 -5.82
CA ASN A 167 -8.26 11.97 -5.78
C ASN A 167 -8.33 12.62 -7.17
N ALA A 168 -8.43 11.83 -8.23
CA ALA A 168 -8.47 12.29 -9.61
C ALA A 168 -9.86 12.73 -10.06
#